data_e09120d94f4cba32f8ac7ffc6507a59b
#
_entry.id   e09120d94f4cba32f8ac7ffc6507a59b
#
_cell.length_a   1.000
_cell.length_b   1.000
_cell.length_c   1.000
_cell.angle_alpha   90.00
_cell.angle_beta   90.00
_cell.angle_gamma   90.00
#
_symmetry.space_group_name_H-M   'P 1'
#
loop_
_entity.id
_entity.type
_entity.pdbx_description
1 polymer ?
#
loop_
_entity_poly.entity_id
_entity_poly.type
_entity_poly.pdbx_seq_one_letter_code
_entity_poly.pdbx_strand_id
1 'polypeptide(L)'
;MILKSILTHLKAVKWGAWSLVCLCLSLVSGILVALHYAPAAPYYSTTAIDLLVPFGQYFRSLHFYSSQLFLLLTIVHLLIAFPGTDSYTSTQWGRLVVALPIMLLLLFTGYVLRSDSTGSSAGFIAESILMTIPLVGAALNNMLFSITEHGMQRVYVTHIITLDLIWLALAWEHLRRYRIRFSDYLPLAGVACLFSVFIAAPLDPEHLGVTYISGPWFFLGLQELLRYLPPSIAGFIFPAIFILALFFMQKRYPFFIQILLLLAIWLFFYLILTLMALYR
;
A
#
# COMPACT_ATOMS: atom_id res chain seq x y z
N MET A 1 -11.35 28.12 -18.50
CA MET A 1 -12.72 27.73 -18.06
C MET A 1 -12.81 26.25 -17.74
N ILE A 2 -12.42 25.36 -18.63
CA ILE A 2 -12.48 23.88 -18.47
C ILE A 2 -11.73 23.39 -17.21
N LEU A 3 -10.48 23.79 -17.00
CA LEU A 3 -9.68 23.34 -15.84
C LEU A 3 -10.28 23.74 -14.51
N LYS A 4 -10.85 24.96 -14.40
CA LYS A 4 -11.57 25.40 -13.18
C LYS A 4 -12.81 24.54 -12.92
N SER A 5 -13.57 24.20 -13.96
CA SER A 5 -14.74 23.34 -13.86
C SER A 5 -14.35 21.93 -13.37
N ILE A 6 -13.33 21.32 -13.98
CA ILE A 6 -12.82 20.00 -13.58
C ILE A 6 -12.38 20.00 -12.10
N LEU A 7 -11.60 20.98 -11.68
CA LEU A 7 -11.15 21.12 -10.29
C LEU A 7 -12.32 21.28 -9.29
N THR A 8 -13.37 21.99 -9.69
CA THR A 8 -14.56 22.16 -8.87
C THR A 8 -15.29 20.83 -8.70
N HIS A 9 -15.46 20.05 -9.76
CA HIS A 9 -16.09 18.73 -9.70
C HIS A 9 -15.23 17.75 -8.89
N LEU A 10 -13.90 17.72 -9.07
CA LEU A 10 -13.00 16.88 -8.27
C LEU A 10 -13.09 17.19 -6.77
N LYS A 11 -13.21 18.47 -6.40
CA LYS A 11 -13.38 18.89 -4.99
C LYS A 11 -14.74 18.53 -4.40
N ALA A 12 -15.78 18.38 -5.23
CA ALA A 12 -17.10 17.99 -4.78
C ALA A 12 -17.20 16.51 -4.41
N VAL A 13 -16.31 15.66 -4.95
CA VAL A 13 -16.26 14.23 -4.65
C VAL A 13 -15.68 13.98 -3.26
N LYS A 14 -16.32 13.16 -2.47
CA LYS A 14 -15.88 12.76 -1.12
C LYS A 14 -14.85 11.62 -1.20
N TRP A 15 -13.68 11.89 -1.74
CA TRP A 15 -12.61 10.88 -2.00
C TRP A 15 -12.25 10.04 -0.77
N GLY A 16 -12.16 10.68 0.41
CA GLY A 16 -11.89 9.96 1.66
C GLY A 16 -13.00 8.97 2.04
N ALA A 17 -14.27 9.29 1.72
CA ALA A 17 -15.36 8.37 1.94
C ALA A 17 -15.32 7.18 0.95
N TRP A 18 -14.98 7.44 -0.30
CA TRP A 18 -14.78 6.40 -1.31
C TRP A 18 -13.64 5.46 -0.93
N SER A 19 -12.51 6.03 -0.47
CA SER A 19 -11.38 5.27 0.05
C SER A 19 -11.81 4.36 1.23
N LEU A 20 -12.58 4.89 2.18
CA LEU A 20 -13.03 4.13 3.35
C LEU A 20 -13.99 2.98 2.97
N VAL A 21 -14.84 3.16 1.97
CA VAL A 21 -15.69 2.06 1.43
C VAL A 21 -14.83 0.95 0.85
N CYS A 22 -13.80 1.29 0.07
CA CYS A 22 -12.85 0.32 -0.47
C CYS A 22 -12.08 -0.41 0.64
N LEU A 23 -11.68 0.30 1.71
CA LEU A 23 -11.08 -0.33 2.89
C LEU A 23 -12.03 -1.34 3.54
N CYS A 24 -13.31 -0.98 3.74
CA CYS A 24 -14.28 -1.91 4.31
C CYS A 24 -14.49 -3.15 3.45
N LEU A 25 -14.56 -3.01 2.12
CA LEU A 25 -14.64 -4.14 1.19
C LEU A 25 -13.39 -5.02 1.30
N SER A 26 -12.20 -4.40 1.38
CA SER A 26 -10.94 -5.11 1.54
C SER A 26 -10.89 -5.88 2.86
N LEU A 27 -11.29 -5.26 3.97
CA LEU A 27 -11.31 -5.93 5.29
C LEU A 27 -12.27 -7.13 5.30
N VAL A 28 -13.50 -6.96 4.83
CA VAL A 28 -14.49 -8.05 4.84
C VAL A 28 -14.05 -9.21 3.95
N SER A 29 -13.60 -8.92 2.72
CA SER A 29 -13.10 -9.97 1.82
C SER A 29 -11.80 -10.59 2.32
N GLY A 30 -10.92 -9.79 2.94
CA GLY A 30 -9.66 -10.26 3.55
C GLY A 30 -9.87 -11.23 4.70
N ILE A 31 -10.86 -11.01 5.56
CA ILE A 31 -11.24 -11.96 6.62
C ILE A 31 -11.62 -13.32 6.00
N LEU A 32 -12.41 -13.32 4.94
CA LEU A 32 -12.81 -14.57 4.28
C LEU A 32 -11.62 -15.30 3.63
N VAL A 33 -10.70 -14.57 3.02
CA VAL A 33 -9.43 -15.12 2.50
C VAL A 33 -8.58 -15.67 3.64
N ALA A 34 -8.44 -14.94 4.75
CA ALA A 34 -7.62 -15.32 5.89
C ALA A 34 -8.06 -16.63 6.56
N LEU A 35 -9.37 -16.91 6.58
CA LEU A 35 -9.91 -18.17 7.13
C LEU A 35 -9.39 -19.42 6.41
N HIS A 36 -8.98 -19.28 5.15
CA HIS A 36 -8.52 -20.39 4.31
C HIS A 36 -7.03 -20.35 4.00
N TYR A 37 -6.32 -19.32 4.46
CA TYR A 37 -4.89 -19.18 4.21
C TYR A 37 -4.07 -19.95 5.25
N ALA A 38 -3.08 -20.73 4.78
CA ALA A 38 -2.17 -21.49 5.62
C ALA A 38 -0.71 -20.99 5.46
N PRO A 39 -0.16 -20.29 6.46
CA PRO A 39 1.22 -19.76 6.39
C PRO A 39 2.30 -20.84 6.28
N ALA A 40 2.00 -22.10 6.65
CA ALA A 40 2.92 -23.22 6.50
C ALA A 40 3.06 -23.70 5.04
N ALA A 41 2.07 -23.39 4.18
CA ALA A 41 2.07 -23.75 2.75
C ALA A 41 1.46 -22.57 1.94
N PRO A 42 2.12 -21.38 1.92
CA PRO A 42 1.51 -20.13 1.51
C PRO A 42 1.07 -20.13 0.04
N TYR A 43 1.92 -20.54 -0.90
CA TYR A 43 1.57 -20.63 -2.32
C TYR A 43 0.44 -21.62 -2.58
N TYR A 44 0.54 -22.82 -2.00
CA TYR A 44 -0.47 -23.87 -2.18
C TYR A 44 -1.82 -23.46 -1.58
N SER A 45 -1.82 -22.80 -0.42
CA SER A 45 -3.07 -22.32 0.18
C SER A 45 -3.70 -21.18 -0.63
N THR A 46 -2.90 -20.27 -1.19
CA THR A 46 -3.40 -19.23 -2.08
C THR A 46 -4.01 -19.81 -3.36
N THR A 47 -3.35 -20.81 -3.96
CA THR A 47 -3.88 -21.53 -5.11
C THR A 47 -5.14 -22.33 -4.77
N ALA A 48 -5.17 -22.98 -3.60
CA ALA A 48 -6.34 -23.72 -3.12
C ALA A 48 -7.54 -22.80 -2.85
N ILE A 49 -7.33 -21.57 -2.36
CA ILE A 49 -8.38 -20.56 -2.23
C ILE A 49 -9.03 -20.30 -3.60
N ASP A 50 -8.23 -20.12 -4.65
CA ASP A 50 -8.77 -19.83 -5.98
C ASP A 50 -9.51 -21.02 -6.62
N LEU A 51 -9.03 -22.24 -6.39
CA LEU A 51 -9.49 -23.41 -7.13
C LEU A 51 -10.49 -24.28 -6.36
N LEU A 52 -10.41 -24.32 -5.03
CA LEU A 52 -11.14 -25.31 -4.21
C LEU A 52 -12.15 -24.66 -3.26
N VAL A 53 -11.94 -23.40 -2.84
CA VAL A 53 -12.86 -22.72 -1.93
C VAL A 53 -14.03 -22.12 -2.72
N PRO A 54 -15.29 -22.40 -2.36
CA PRO A 54 -16.44 -21.77 -3.01
C PRO A 54 -16.32 -20.24 -2.97
N PHE A 55 -16.36 -19.57 -4.13
CA PHE A 55 -16.16 -18.15 -4.30
C PHE A 55 -14.78 -17.61 -3.84
N GLY A 56 -13.80 -18.49 -3.57
CA GLY A 56 -12.50 -18.08 -3.04
C GLY A 56 -11.75 -17.14 -3.98
N GLN A 57 -11.69 -17.44 -5.27
CA GLN A 57 -11.11 -16.56 -6.29
C GLN A 57 -11.79 -15.17 -6.31
N TYR A 58 -13.11 -15.13 -6.18
CA TYR A 58 -13.85 -13.87 -6.10
C TYR A 58 -13.47 -13.05 -4.87
N PHE A 59 -13.45 -13.66 -3.67
CA PHE A 59 -13.10 -12.93 -2.44
C PHE A 59 -11.64 -12.48 -2.43
N ARG A 60 -10.71 -13.29 -2.96
CA ARG A 60 -9.31 -12.88 -3.12
C ARG A 60 -9.18 -11.72 -4.12
N SER A 61 -9.91 -11.77 -5.23
CA SER A 61 -9.94 -10.69 -6.22
C SER A 61 -10.54 -9.41 -5.65
N LEU A 62 -11.64 -9.50 -4.90
CA LEU A 62 -12.26 -8.37 -4.24
C LEU A 62 -11.31 -7.74 -3.21
N HIS A 63 -10.63 -8.56 -2.39
CA HIS A 63 -9.62 -8.10 -1.44
C HIS A 63 -8.49 -7.36 -2.16
N PHE A 64 -7.94 -7.94 -3.20
CA PHE A 64 -6.85 -7.38 -3.98
C PHE A 64 -7.25 -6.04 -4.61
N TYR A 65 -8.32 -5.98 -5.38
CA TYR A 65 -8.70 -4.76 -6.11
C TYR A 65 -9.22 -3.66 -5.20
N SER A 66 -9.98 -3.99 -4.15
CA SER A 66 -10.44 -2.98 -3.20
C SER A 66 -9.29 -2.37 -2.38
N SER A 67 -8.25 -3.15 -2.05
CA SER A 67 -7.04 -2.62 -1.41
C SER A 67 -6.23 -1.68 -2.32
N GLN A 68 -6.12 -2.01 -3.62
CA GLN A 68 -5.49 -1.10 -4.59
C GLN A 68 -6.28 0.20 -4.75
N LEU A 69 -7.60 0.12 -4.83
CA LEU A 69 -8.48 1.28 -4.89
C LEU A 69 -8.40 2.11 -3.60
N PHE A 70 -8.31 1.48 -2.44
CA PHE A 70 -8.09 2.18 -1.18
C PHE A 70 -6.82 3.04 -1.22
N LEU A 71 -5.69 2.51 -1.69
CA LEU A 71 -4.45 3.27 -1.87
C LEU A 71 -4.64 4.44 -2.85
N LEU A 72 -5.14 4.17 -4.05
CA LEU A 72 -5.28 5.19 -5.10
C LEU A 72 -6.21 6.33 -4.66
N LEU A 73 -7.37 5.99 -4.08
CA LEU A 73 -8.33 6.98 -3.59
C LEU A 73 -7.81 7.76 -2.38
N THR A 74 -6.96 7.14 -1.53
CA THR A 74 -6.29 7.84 -0.43
C THR A 74 -5.27 8.85 -0.95
N ILE A 75 -4.50 8.51 -2.00
CA ILE A 75 -3.58 9.45 -2.64
C ILE A 75 -4.36 10.63 -3.25
N VAL A 76 -5.44 10.36 -3.98
CA VAL A 76 -6.30 11.42 -4.54
C VAL A 76 -6.90 12.28 -3.42
N HIS A 77 -7.39 11.64 -2.33
CA HIS A 77 -7.90 12.34 -1.16
C HIS A 77 -6.85 13.27 -0.55
N LEU A 78 -5.63 12.78 -0.36
CA LEU A 78 -4.52 13.59 0.18
C LEU A 78 -4.26 14.81 -0.71
N LEU A 79 -4.16 14.62 -2.03
CA LEU A 79 -3.88 15.71 -2.97
C LEU A 79 -4.99 16.78 -2.98
N ILE A 80 -6.26 16.36 -2.93
CA ILE A 80 -7.42 17.29 -2.94
C ILE A 80 -7.60 17.97 -1.57
N ALA A 81 -7.41 17.24 -0.47
CA ALA A 81 -7.57 17.76 0.88
C ALA A 81 -6.35 18.57 1.37
N PHE A 82 -5.23 18.48 0.67
CA PHE A 82 -3.96 19.08 1.05
C PHE A 82 -4.05 20.57 1.43
N PRO A 83 -4.77 21.45 0.71
CA PRO A 83 -4.89 22.88 1.07
C PRO A 83 -5.51 23.11 2.47
N GLY A 84 -6.21 22.15 3.03
CA GLY A 84 -6.85 22.21 4.34
C GLY A 84 -6.02 21.62 5.49
N THR A 85 -4.82 21.09 5.22
CA THR A 85 -3.99 20.39 6.22
C THR A 85 -3.49 21.29 7.36
N ASP A 86 -3.44 22.60 7.16
CA ASP A 86 -3.06 23.57 8.19
C ASP A 86 -4.05 23.60 9.39
N SER A 87 -5.26 23.07 9.22
CA SER A 87 -6.24 22.93 10.31
C SER A 87 -5.86 21.82 11.31
N TYR A 88 -4.95 20.94 10.96
CA TYR A 88 -4.45 19.88 11.84
C TYR A 88 -3.32 20.38 12.73
N THR A 89 -3.29 19.92 13.97
CA THR A 89 -2.10 20.07 14.82
C THR A 89 -0.93 19.28 14.24
N SER A 90 0.32 19.61 14.61
CA SER A 90 1.49 18.85 14.15
C SER A 90 1.41 17.37 14.50
N THR A 91 0.87 17.04 15.68
CA THR A 91 0.69 15.63 16.10
C THR A 91 -0.36 14.91 15.26
N GLN A 92 -1.50 15.54 14.96
CA GLN A 92 -2.53 14.96 14.13
C GLN A 92 -2.04 14.73 12.70
N TRP A 93 -1.35 15.73 12.14
CA TRP A 93 -0.73 15.63 10.83
C TRP A 93 0.34 14.53 10.80
N GLY A 94 1.23 14.50 11.79
CA GLY A 94 2.27 13.49 11.90
C GLY A 94 1.72 12.06 11.95
N ARG A 95 0.61 11.81 12.69
CA ARG A 95 -0.06 10.50 12.69
C ARG A 95 -0.56 10.11 11.29
N LEU A 96 -1.15 11.04 10.54
CA LEU A 96 -1.62 10.77 9.18
C LEU A 96 -0.45 10.52 8.22
N VAL A 97 0.66 11.24 8.36
CA VAL A 97 1.88 11.00 7.57
C VAL A 97 2.44 9.61 7.85
N VAL A 98 2.49 9.17 9.12
CA VAL A 98 2.94 7.80 9.46
C VAL A 98 1.95 6.73 8.99
N ALA A 99 0.65 7.04 8.93
CA ALA A 99 -0.34 6.09 8.42
C ALA A 99 -0.13 5.73 6.94
N LEU A 100 0.50 6.59 6.12
CA LEU A 100 0.78 6.32 4.71
C LEU A 100 1.77 5.15 4.50
N PRO A 101 2.98 5.13 5.11
CA PRO A 101 3.87 3.98 4.98
C PRO A 101 3.29 2.71 5.60
N ILE A 102 2.49 2.79 6.68
CA ILE A 102 1.80 1.60 7.22
C ILE A 102 0.81 1.03 6.21
N MET A 103 0.05 1.89 5.50
CA MET A 103 -0.84 1.46 4.42
C MET A 103 -0.05 0.80 3.27
N LEU A 104 1.09 1.35 2.87
CA LEU A 104 1.95 0.74 1.85
C LEU A 104 2.51 -0.60 2.31
N LEU A 105 2.89 -0.74 3.59
CA LEU A 105 3.32 -2.01 4.17
C LEU A 105 2.19 -3.03 4.21
N LEU A 106 0.94 -2.62 4.48
CA LEU A 106 -0.23 -3.50 4.37
C LEU A 106 -0.37 -4.08 2.97
N LEU A 107 -0.35 -3.23 1.93
CA LEU A 107 -0.41 -3.71 0.56
C LEU A 107 0.77 -4.62 0.20
N PHE A 108 1.96 -4.24 0.65
CA PHE A 108 3.20 -4.98 0.38
C PHE A 108 3.22 -6.35 1.07
N THR A 109 2.86 -6.43 2.35
CA THR A 109 2.79 -7.71 3.06
C THR A 109 1.72 -8.63 2.46
N GLY A 110 0.57 -8.09 2.04
CA GLY A 110 -0.43 -8.85 1.28
C GLY A 110 0.10 -9.39 -0.05
N TYR A 111 0.96 -8.62 -0.72
CA TYR A 111 1.64 -9.07 -1.94
C TYR A 111 2.64 -10.20 -1.65
N VAL A 112 3.41 -10.10 -0.58
CA VAL A 112 4.36 -11.14 -0.13
C VAL A 112 3.62 -12.44 0.25
N LEU A 113 2.45 -12.34 0.90
CA LEU A 113 1.64 -13.49 1.31
C LEU A 113 1.13 -14.36 0.16
N ARG A 114 1.07 -13.84 -1.07
CA ARG A 114 0.77 -14.68 -2.25
C ARG A 114 1.78 -15.82 -2.41
N SER A 115 3.04 -15.56 -2.03
CA SER A 115 4.17 -16.50 -2.09
C SER A 115 4.39 -17.15 -3.46
N ASP A 116 3.86 -16.53 -4.52
CA ASP A 116 4.25 -16.82 -5.88
C ASP A 116 5.66 -16.26 -6.16
N SER A 117 6.18 -16.46 -7.35
CA SER A 117 7.53 -16.01 -7.72
C SER A 117 7.75 -14.52 -7.48
N THR A 118 6.74 -13.68 -7.76
CA THR A 118 6.82 -12.22 -7.57
C THR A 118 6.71 -11.83 -6.10
N GLY A 119 5.80 -12.45 -5.34
CA GLY A 119 5.61 -12.20 -3.91
C GLY A 119 6.83 -12.63 -3.09
N SER A 120 7.38 -13.82 -3.36
CA SER A 120 8.58 -14.33 -2.69
C SER A 120 9.80 -13.45 -2.98
N SER A 121 10.00 -13.06 -4.24
CA SER A 121 11.11 -12.15 -4.62
C SER A 121 10.99 -10.80 -3.93
N ALA A 122 9.79 -10.23 -3.84
CA ALA A 122 9.56 -8.98 -3.12
C ALA A 122 9.90 -9.12 -1.63
N GLY A 123 9.53 -10.23 -1.02
CA GLY A 123 9.86 -10.53 0.38
C GLY A 123 11.36 -10.63 0.63
N PHE A 124 12.12 -11.34 -0.21
CA PHE A 124 13.59 -11.42 -0.11
C PHE A 124 14.27 -10.06 -0.29
N ILE A 125 13.77 -9.21 -1.19
CA ILE A 125 14.26 -7.84 -1.35
C ILE A 125 14.02 -7.04 -0.07
N ALA A 126 12.83 -7.14 0.54
CA ALA A 126 12.51 -6.46 1.79
C ALA A 126 13.42 -6.90 2.95
N GLU A 127 13.66 -8.20 3.11
CA GLU A 127 14.65 -8.72 4.08
C GLU A 127 16.03 -8.13 3.85
N SER A 128 16.49 -8.15 2.59
CA SER A 128 17.79 -7.61 2.21
C SER A 128 17.92 -6.11 2.56
N ILE A 129 16.86 -5.33 2.34
CA ILE A 129 16.84 -3.91 2.72
C ILE A 129 16.90 -3.75 4.24
N LEU A 130 16.07 -4.48 4.99
CA LEU A 130 16.03 -4.39 6.44
C LEU A 130 17.37 -4.75 7.08
N MET A 131 18.01 -5.82 6.61
CA MET A 131 19.31 -6.28 7.12
C MET A 131 20.44 -5.25 6.93
N THR A 132 20.27 -4.27 6.04
CA THR A 132 21.25 -3.18 5.88
C THR A 132 21.08 -2.05 6.91
N ILE A 133 20.00 -2.03 7.69
CA ILE A 133 19.75 -0.97 8.68
C ILE A 133 20.59 -1.28 9.93
N PRO A 134 21.54 -0.40 10.30
CA PRO A 134 22.39 -0.64 11.46
C PRO A 134 21.61 -0.77 12.76
N LEU A 135 22.05 -1.62 13.67
CA LEU A 135 21.53 -1.84 15.02
C LEU A 135 20.14 -2.47 15.12
N VAL A 136 19.18 -2.05 14.30
CA VAL A 136 17.77 -2.47 14.41
C VAL A 136 17.31 -3.37 13.27
N GLY A 137 18.06 -3.48 12.18
CA GLY A 137 17.63 -4.17 10.95
C GLY A 137 17.29 -5.64 11.19
N ALA A 138 18.16 -6.37 11.87
CA ALA A 138 17.93 -7.78 12.21
C ALA A 138 16.68 -7.96 13.12
N ALA A 139 16.49 -7.08 14.11
CA ALA A 139 15.32 -7.13 14.99
C ALA A 139 14.03 -6.83 14.21
N LEU A 140 14.05 -5.82 13.32
CA LEU A 140 12.92 -5.49 12.45
C LEU A 140 12.61 -6.62 11.47
N ASN A 141 13.64 -7.23 10.86
CA ASN A 141 13.44 -8.38 9.98
C ASN A 141 12.79 -9.55 10.73
N ASN A 142 13.31 -9.90 11.92
CA ASN A 142 12.75 -10.96 12.75
C ASN A 142 11.30 -10.70 13.16
N MET A 143 10.93 -9.44 13.34
CA MET A 143 9.57 -9.07 13.72
C MET A 143 8.60 -9.08 12.53
N LEU A 144 9.04 -8.59 11.37
CA LEU A 144 8.15 -8.29 10.25
C LEU A 144 8.16 -9.36 9.15
N PHE A 145 9.31 -9.94 8.85
CA PHE A 145 9.49 -10.82 7.70
C PHE A 145 10.15 -12.16 8.07
N SER A 146 11.47 -12.25 8.13
CA SER A 146 12.24 -13.48 8.29
C SER A 146 11.79 -14.62 7.37
N ILE A 147 11.52 -14.32 6.11
CA ILE A 147 10.91 -15.26 5.15
C ILE A 147 11.83 -16.46 4.93
N THR A 148 13.13 -16.23 4.89
CA THR A 148 14.18 -17.26 4.76
C THR A 148 14.19 -18.25 5.96
N GLU A 149 13.66 -17.84 7.12
CA GLU A 149 13.58 -18.63 8.35
C GLU A 149 12.14 -19.04 8.69
N HIS A 150 11.35 -19.43 7.71
CA HIS A 150 9.93 -19.78 7.86
C HIS A 150 9.06 -18.65 8.47
N GLY A 151 9.43 -17.41 8.20
CA GLY A 151 8.77 -16.22 8.74
C GLY A 151 7.39 -15.90 8.16
N MET A 152 6.87 -16.70 7.23
CA MET A 152 5.58 -16.40 6.57
C MET A 152 4.42 -16.28 7.56
N GLN A 153 4.45 -17.01 8.68
CA GLN A 153 3.48 -16.83 9.75
C GLN A 153 3.56 -15.44 10.39
N ARG A 154 4.77 -14.88 10.53
CA ARG A 154 4.95 -13.50 11.05
C ARG A 154 4.42 -12.48 10.09
N VAL A 155 4.72 -12.62 8.79
CA VAL A 155 4.16 -11.77 7.73
C VAL A 155 2.63 -11.81 7.76
N TYR A 156 2.05 -13.00 7.92
CA TYR A 156 0.61 -13.19 8.00
C TYR A 156 0.00 -12.45 9.21
N VAL A 157 0.51 -12.68 10.42
CA VAL A 157 0.03 -12.00 11.63
C VAL A 157 0.25 -10.49 11.56
N THR A 158 1.39 -10.06 11.01
CA THR A 158 1.70 -8.65 10.81
C THR A 158 0.70 -8.00 9.86
N HIS A 159 0.34 -8.68 8.76
CA HIS A 159 -0.63 -8.18 7.80
C HIS A 159 -2.05 -8.08 8.39
N ILE A 160 -2.57 -9.17 8.96
CA ILE A 160 -3.99 -9.25 9.36
C ILE A 160 -4.30 -8.61 10.73
N ILE A 161 -3.30 -8.35 11.57
CA ILE A 161 -3.50 -7.83 12.93
C ILE A 161 -2.65 -6.57 13.15
N THR A 162 -1.32 -6.72 13.08
CA THR A 162 -0.42 -5.69 13.61
C THR A 162 -0.54 -4.39 12.82
N LEU A 163 -0.39 -4.45 11.50
CA LEU A 163 -0.43 -3.26 10.65
C LEU A 163 -1.82 -2.65 10.57
N ASP A 164 -2.89 -3.48 10.55
CA ASP A 164 -4.27 -3.00 10.56
C ASP A 164 -4.57 -2.22 11.84
N LEU A 165 -4.18 -2.74 13.01
CA LEU A 165 -4.39 -2.07 14.30
C LEU A 165 -3.55 -0.79 14.41
N ILE A 166 -2.30 -0.81 13.97
CA ILE A 166 -1.44 0.38 13.96
C ILE A 166 -2.04 1.45 13.04
N TRP A 167 -2.43 1.06 11.81
CA TRP A 167 -3.05 1.99 10.87
C TRP A 167 -4.34 2.59 11.43
N LEU A 168 -5.21 1.77 12.00
CA LEU A 168 -6.46 2.22 12.61
C LEU A 168 -6.21 3.19 13.78
N ALA A 169 -5.25 2.89 14.65
CA ALA A 169 -4.89 3.76 15.76
C ALA A 169 -4.36 5.13 15.29
N LEU A 170 -3.53 5.14 14.24
CA LEU A 170 -2.99 6.38 13.64
C LEU A 170 -4.09 7.21 12.96
N ALA A 171 -4.98 6.55 12.22
CA ALA A 171 -6.04 7.20 11.45
C ALA A 171 -7.28 7.52 12.28
N TRP A 172 -7.43 6.99 13.51
CA TRP A 172 -8.66 7.02 14.31
C TRP A 172 -9.27 8.41 14.48
N GLU A 173 -8.47 9.38 14.89
CA GLU A 173 -8.96 10.76 15.09
C GLU A 173 -9.44 11.42 13.78
N HIS A 174 -8.87 11.01 12.66
CA HIS A 174 -9.28 11.46 11.34
C HIS A 174 -10.60 10.77 10.93
N LEU A 175 -10.66 9.45 11.05
CA LEU A 175 -11.82 8.65 10.65
C LEU A 175 -13.10 9.01 11.41
N ARG A 176 -13.03 9.19 12.72
CA ARG A 176 -14.21 9.52 13.56
C ARG A 176 -14.87 10.85 13.20
N ARG A 177 -14.23 11.71 12.39
CA ARG A 177 -14.83 12.96 11.89
C ARG A 177 -15.75 12.72 10.71
N TYR A 178 -15.65 11.56 10.05
CA TYR A 178 -16.49 11.21 8.92
C TYR A 178 -17.71 10.43 9.37
N ARG A 179 -18.87 10.89 8.93
CA ARG A 179 -20.12 10.14 9.02
C ARG A 179 -20.47 9.65 7.62
N ILE A 180 -20.25 8.38 7.36
CA ILE A 180 -20.51 7.76 6.06
C ILE A 180 -21.75 6.92 6.17
N ARG A 181 -22.69 7.12 5.24
CA ARG A 181 -23.77 6.18 4.98
C ARG A 181 -23.34 5.30 3.81
N PHE A 182 -23.16 4.02 4.04
CA PHE A 182 -22.75 3.09 2.99
C PHE A 182 -23.72 3.07 1.80
N SER A 183 -25.00 3.30 2.04
CA SER A 183 -26.01 3.42 0.99
C SER A 183 -25.65 4.42 -0.12
N ASP A 184 -24.96 5.51 0.24
CA ASP A 184 -24.59 6.56 -0.70
C ASP A 184 -23.48 6.13 -1.67
N TYR A 185 -22.79 5.02 -1.35
CA TYR A 185 -21.61 4.49 -2.07
C TYR A 185 -21.86 3.11 -2.68
N LEU A 186 -23.10 2.60 -2.66
CA LEU A 186 -23.46 1.32 -3.27
C LEU A 186 -23.02 1.19 -4.74
N PRO A 187 -23.10 2.25 -5.59
CA PRO A 187 -22.59 2.15 -6.97
C PRO A 187 -21.10 1.83 -7.03
N LEU A 188 -20.26 2.47 -6.19
CA LEU A 188 -18.83 2.19 -6.13
C LEU A 188 -18.58 0.76 -5.64
N ALA A 189 -19.23 0.37 -4.54
CA ALA A 189 -19.12 -0.99 -4.02
C ALA A 189 -19.56 -2.03 -5.06
N GLY A 190 -20.69 -1.77 -5.75
CA GLY A 190 -21.19 -2.62 -6.83
C GLY A 190 -20.21 -2.75 -7.99
N VAL A 191 -19.59 -1.66 -8.42
CA VAL A 191 -18.54 -1.69 -9.47
C VAL A 191 -17.33 -2.51 -9.02
N ALA A 192 -16.83 -2.33 -7.79
CA ALA A 192 -15.71 -3.10 -7.26
C ALA A 192 -16.04 -4.59 -7.17
N CYS A 193 -17.24 -4.94 -6.66
CA CYS A 193 -17.72 -6.31 -6.60
C CYS A 193 -17.86 -6.92 -8.00
N LEU A 194 -18.50 -6.21 -8.92
CA LEU A 194 -18.70 -6.69 -10.30
C LEU A 194 -17.38 -6.88 -11.03
N PHE A 195 -16.45 -5.93 -10.90
CA PHE A 195 -15.11 -6.04 -11.48
C PHE A 195 -14.40 -7.31 -11.00
N SER A 196 -14.50 -7.61 -9.72
CA SER A 196 -13.86 -8.78 -9.09
C SER A 196 -14.48 -10.12 -9.52
N VAL A 197 -15.69 -10.13 -10.09
CA VAL A 197 -16.30 -11.33 -10.71
C VAL A 197 -15.63 -11.65 -12.04
N PHE A 198 -15.31 -10.63 -12.83
CA PHE A 198 -14.80 -10.84 -14.21
C PHE A 198 -13.28 -10.84 -14.29
N ILE A 199 -12.60 -10.18 -13.35
CA ILE A 199 -11.15 -10.04 -13.38
C ILE A 199 -10.56 -10.69 -12.14
N ALA A 200 -9.92 -11.84 -12.33
CA ALA A 200 -9.20 -12.54 -11.26
C ALA A 200 -7.97 -11.71 -10.82
N ALA A 201 -7.71 -11.69 -9.51
CA ALA A 201 -6.46 -11.14 -9.00
C ALA A 201 -5.26 -11.94 -9.53
N PRO A 202 -4.15 -11.30 -9.89
CA PRO A 202 -3.00 -12.02 -10.43
C PRO A 202 -2.43 -13.01 -9.42
N LEU A 203 -2.01 -14.15 -9.92
CA LEU A 203 -1.24 -15.16 -9.21
C LEU A 203 -0.28 -15.77 -10.22
N ASP A 204 1.02 -15.57 -10.01
CA ASP A 204 2.06 -16.09 -10.85
C ASP A 204 2.40 -17.54 -10.47
N PRO A 205 3.07 -18.33 -11.34
CA PRO A 205 3.64 -19.60 -10.93
C PRO A 205 4.61 -19.46 -9.76
N GLU A 206 4.77 -20.52 -8.97
CA GLU A 206 5.71 -20.54 -7.83
C GLU A 206 7.15 -20.24 -8.29
N HIS A 207 7.52 -20.77 -9.44
CA HIS A 207 8.83 -20.54 -10.06
C HIS A 207 8.67 -20.02 -11.49
N LEU A 208 9.23 -18.86 -11.75
CA LEU A 208 9.39 -18.32 -13.11
C LEU A 208 10.82 -18.54 -13.58
N GLY A 209 10.99 -19.16 -14.74
CA GLY A 209 12.30 -19.33 -15.39
C GLY A 209 12.84 -18.04 -16.02
N VAL A 210 12.59 -16.87 -15.42
CA VAL A 210 12.95 -15.54 -15.94
C VAL A 210 13.93 -14.86 -15.01
N THR A 211 14.81 -14.05 -15.59
CA THR A 211 15.88 -13.31 -14.85
C THR A 211 15.37 -12.02 -14.22
N TYR A 212 14.25 -11.50 -14.66
CA TYR A 212 13.64 -10.27 -14.13
C TYR A 212 12.22 -10.53 -13.68
N ILE A 213 11.95 -10.22 -12.42
CA ILE A 213 10.65 -10.34 -11.79
C ILE A 213 10.21 -8.94 -11.34
N SER A 214 9.09 -8.46 -11.88
CA SER A 214 8.53 -7.16 -11.51
C SER A 214 7.85 -7.24 -10.15
N GLY A 215 8.19 -6.32 -9.26
CA GLY A 215 7.47 -6.10 -8.00
C GLY A 215 6.10 -5.41 -8.21
N PRO A 216 5.38 -5.12 -7.11
CA PRO A 216 4.12 -4.40 -7.19
C PRO A 216 4.32 -2.99 -7.76
N TRP A 217 3.35 -2.51 -8.54
CA TRP A 217 3.44 -1.25 -9.28
C TRP A 217 3.87 -0.05 -8.43
N PHE A 218 3.46 0.02 -7.16
CA PHE A 218 3.81 1.11 -6.25
C PHE A 218 5.26 1.04 -5.72
N PHE A 219 5.99 -0.04 -5.99
CA PHE A 219 7.41 -0.21 -5.65
C PHE A 219 8.33 -0.37 -6.86
N LEU A 220 7.81 -0.30 -8.10
CA LEU A 220 8.63 -0.44 -9.31
C LEU A 220 9.78 0.57 -9.37
N GLY A 221 9.52 1.84 -9.05
CA GLY A 221 10.57 2.87 -9.03
C GLY A 221 11.64 2.58 -7.98
N LEU A 222 11.28 2.03 -6.81
CA LEU A 222 12.24 1.62 -5.78
C LEU A 222 13.03 0.39 -6.24
N GLN A 223 12.38 -0.58 -6.87
CA GLN A 223 13.05 -1.76 -7.43
C GLN A 223 14.05 -1.36 -8.51
N GLU A 224 13.72 -0.41 -9.39
CA GLU A 224 14.65 0.10 -10.39
C GLU A 224 15.82 0.83 -9.71
N LEU A 225 15.57 1.62 -8.67
CA LEU A 225 16.62 2.34 -7.93
C LEU A 225 17.62 1.39 -7.26
N LEU A 226 17.16 0.22 -6.77
CA LEU A 226 18.01 -0.83 -6.17
C LEU A 226 19.05 -1.41 -7.14
N ARG A 227 18.90 -1.20 -8.45
CA ARG A 227 19.91 -1.61 -9.45
C ARG A 227 21.12 -0.70 -9.49
N TYR A 228 20.98 0.53 -9.04
CA TYR A 228 22.00 1.57 -9.12
C TYR A 228 22.59 1.93 -7.76
N LEU A 229 21.83 1.75 -6.68
CA LEU A 229 22.20 2.16 -5.34
C LEU A 229 22.13 0.99 -4.35
N PRO A 230 22.96 1.02 -3.28
CA PRO A 230 22.88 0.04 -2.21
C PRO A 230 21.49 -0.01 -1.57
N PRO A 231 21.02 -1.19 -1.08
CA PRO A 231 19.72 -1.35 -0.48
C PRO A 231 19.41 -0.38 0.68
N SER A 232 20.42 -0.02 1.48
CA SER A 232 20.27 0.99 2.55
C SER A 232 19.87 2.38 2.02
N ILE A 233 20.41 2.79 0.88
CA ILE A 233 20.11 4.09 0.29
C ILE A 233 18.78 4.00 -0.48
N ALA A 234 18.64 3.06 -1.40
CA ALA A 234 17.48 2.94 -2.26
C ALA A 234 16.22 2.56 -1.46
N GLY A 235 16.33 1.54 -0.59
CA GLY A 235 15.19 0.95 0.11
C GLY A 235 14.82 1.63 1.43
N PHE A 236 15.74 2.37 2.06
CA PHE A 236 15.48 3.02 3.35
C PHE A 236 15.61 4.54 3.29
N ILE A 237 16.79 5.08 2.93
CA ILE A 237 17.04 6.54 2.97
C ILE A 237 16.13 7.27 1.98
N PHE A 238 16.04 6.79 0.75
CA PHE A 238 15.27 7.44 -0.30
C PHE A 238 13.76 7.57 0.02
N PRO A 239 13.04 6.53 0.47
CA PRO A 239 11.67 6.67 0.96
C PRO A 239 11.56 7.50 2.23
N ALA A 240 12.53 7.41 3.16
CA ALA A 240 12.52 8.18 4.40
C ALA A 240 12.57 9.69 4.15
N ILE A 241 13.33 10.15 3.15
CA ILE A 241 13.36 11.58 2.75
C ILE A 241 11.96 12.05 2.36
N PHE A 242 11.21 11.28 1.60
CA PHE A 242 9.84 11.61 1.21
C PHE A 242 8.91 11.72 2.42
N ILE A 243 8.95 10.74 3.31
CA ILE A 243 8.13 10.72 4.53
C ILE A 243 8.48 11.89 5.45
N LEU A 244 9.78 12.14 5.66
CA LEU A 244 10.24 13.27 6.47
C LEU A 244 9.83 14.62 5.87
N ALA A 245 9.91 14.78 4.55
CA ALA A 245 9.43 15.98 3.88
C ALA A 245 7.93 16.19 4.09
N LEU A 246 7.12 15.13 4.05
CA LEU A 246 5.69 15.22 4.31
C LEU A 246 5.35 15.72 5.72
N PHE A 247 6.16 15.42 6.76
CA PHE A 247 5.94 15.96 8.11
C PHE A 247 5.96 17.49 8.14
N PHE A 248 6.83 18.09 7.34
CA PHE A 248 6.99 19.55 7.27
C PHE A 248 6.12 20.20 6.19
N MET A 249 5.25 19.44 5.55
CA MET A 249 4.41 19.91 4.46
C MET A 249 3.14 20.60 4.99
N GLN A 250 3.31 21.65 5.79
CA GLN A 250 2.24 22.56 6.24
C GLN A 250 2.67 23.99 6.01
N LYS A 251 1.76 24.88 5.57
CA LYS A 251 2.06 26.28 5.23
C LYS A 251 2.57 27.12 6.42
N ARG A 252 2.33 26.63 7.64
CA ARG A 252 2.84 27.26 8.87
C ARG A 252 4.37 27.27 8.94
N TYR A 253 5.06 26.39 8.20
CA TYR A 253 6.52 26.34 8.20
C TYR A 253 7.11 27.33 7.20
N PRO A 254 8.17 28.09 7.55
CA PRO A 254 8.75 29.12 6.69
C PRO A 254 9.37 28.54 5.41
N PHE A 255 9.76 27.26 5.41
CA PHE A 255 10.36 26.54 4.29
C PHE A 255 9.34 25.68 3.50
N PHE A 256 8.03 25.97 3.60
CA PHE A 256 6.97 25.24 2.90
C PHE A 256 7.21 25.10 1.40
N ILE A 257 7.65 26.18 0.73
CA ILE A 257 7.90 26.16 -0.73
C ILE A 257 9.07 25.24 -1.07
N GLN A 258 10.15 25.27 -0.26
CA GLN A 258 11.31 24.39 -0.47
C GLN A 258 10.94 22.92 -0.31
N ILE A 259 10.12 22.59 0.70
CA ILE A 259 9.60 21.23 0.91
C ILE A 259 8.69 20.80 -0.25
N LEU A 260 7.82 21.70 -0.72
CA LEU A 260 6.96 21.42 -1.87
C LEU A 260 7.79 21.09 -3.13
N LEU A 261 8.83 21.88 -3.39
CA LEU A 261 9.75 21.64 -4.50
C LEU A 261 10.51 20.31 -4.34
N LEU A 262 11.02 20.03 -3.12
CA LEU A 262 11.68 18.76 -2.83
C LEU A 262 10.78 17.57 -3.12
N LEU A 263 9.53 17.59 -2.64
CA LEU A 263 8.55 16.54 -2.90
C LEU A 263 8.21 16.41 -4.39
N ALA A 264 8.05 17.53 -5.08
CA ALA A 264 7.79 17.51 -6.54
C ALA A 264 8.96 16.90 -7.33
N ILE A 265 10.20 17.27 -7.00
CA ILE A 265 11.42 16.70 -7.60
C ILE A 265 11.51 15.20 -7.28
N TRP A 266 11.27 14.80 -6.02
CA TRP A 266 11.30 13.41 -5.59
C TRP A 266 10.25 12.57 -6.35
N LEU A 267 9.02 13.04 -6.44
CA LEU A 267 7.94 12.37 -7.18
C LEU A 267 8.24 12.28 -8.67
N PHE A 268 8.77 13.33 -9.27
CA PHE A 268 9.17 13.33 -10.69
C PHE A 268 10.28 12.30 -10.96
N PHE A 269 11.30 12.27 -10.11
CA PHE A 269 12.37 11.28 -10.22
C PHE A 269 11.85 9.84 -10.02
N TYR A 270 10.99 9.63 -9.03
CA TYR A 270 10.35 8.33 -8.79
C TYR A 270 9.48 7.88 -9.97
N LEU A 271 8.77 8.80 -10.60
CA LEU A 271 7.99 8.53 -11.82
C LEU A 271 8.90 8.08 -12.97
N ILE A 272 10.03 8.76 -13.18
CA ILE A 272 11.01 8.35 -14.21
C ILE A 272 11.50 6.92 -13.95
N LEU A 273 11.89 6.60 -12.71
CA LEU A 273 12.32 5.25 -12.34
C LEU A 273 11.22 4.20 -12.57
N THR A 274 9.98 4.55 -12.24
CA THR A 274 8.82 3.67 -12.47
C THR A 274 8.60 3.41 -13.96
N LEU A 275 8.68 4.45 -14.79
CA LEU A 275 8.59 4.32 -16.25
C LEU A 275 9.73 3.47 -16.80
N MET A 276 10.96 3.67 -16.33
CA MET A 276 12.11 2.85 -16.74
C MET A 276 11.89 1.36 -16.40
N ALA A 277 11.31 1.06 -15.24
CA ALA A 277 11.00 -0.31 -14.83
C ALA A 277 9.89 -0.95 -15.69
N LEU A 278 8.91 -0.16 -16.16
CA LEU A 278 7.80 -0.64 -16.99
C LEU A 278 8.21 -0.95 -18.44
N TYR A 279 9.27 -0.33 -18.95
CA TYR A 279 9.75 -0.55 -20.33
C TYR A 279 10.81 -1.66 -20.44
N ARG A 280 10.99 -2.45 -19.40
CA ARG A 280 11.87 -3.63 -19.36
C ARG A 280 11.08 -4.94 -19.41
#